data_05ee9ce582ce2dbb2938f9090db10fbc
#
_entry.id   05ee9ce582ce2dbb2938f9090db10fbc
#
_cell.length_a   1.000
_cell.length_b   1.000
_cell.length_c   1.000
_cell.angle_alpha   90.00
_cell.angle_beta   90.00
_cell.angle_gamma   90.00
#
_symmetry.space_group_name_H-M   'P 1'
#
loop_
_entity.id
_entity.type
_entity.pdbx_description
1 polymer ?
#
loop_
_entity_poly.entity_id
_entity_poly.type
_entity_poly.pdbx_seq_one_letter_code
_entity_poly.pdbx_strand_id
1 'polypeptide(L)'
;NGWYYLLGTHGTCCDGPNSTYNIVVGRSRKITGPYVDNVGREMLQGGGKMVIAANNLKTGPGHFGRYIEEEGVEKMSFHYESDFRQGGRSVLAIRPLLWKNDWPVAGDEFHAGTYEIESERRGYALEIAVDFVRMQRDIEPFWIKPIKPLKNIEPQTLKEVEAEWPKGEVKVRMNDYMFRPHQKWSIMPAGKGGYLGGPYYKICIEGTTRYLTATAQ
;
A
#
# COMPACT_ATOMS: atom_id res chain seq x y z
N ASN A 1 9.95 -23.72 -2.12
CA ASN A 1 11.35 -23.36 -2.44
C ASN A 1 12.39 -24.03 -1.55
N GLY A 2 12.01 -25.09 -0.78
CA GLY A 2 12.92 -25.88 0.05
C GLY A 2 13.49 -25.15 1.26
N TRP A 3 12.80 -24.15 1.77
CA TRP A 3 13.10 -23.47 3.03
C TRP A 3 12.06 -23.80 4.08
N TYR A 4 12.50 -23.95 5.32
CA TYR A 4 11.68 -23.91 6.52
C TYR A 4 11.75 -22.50 7.09
N TYR A 5 10.60 -21.96 7.53
CA TYR A 5 10.51 -20.63 8.11
C TYR A 5 10.05 -20.73 9.56
N LEU A 6 10.75 -20.05 10.44
CA LEU A 6 10.39 -19.91 11.84
C LEU A 6 9.96 -18.46 12.08
N LEU A 7 8.66 -18.26 12.28
CA LEU A 7 8.12 -16.96 12.66
C LEU A 7 8.07 -16.89 14.19
N GLY A 8 8.60 -15.81 14.73
CA GLY A 8 8.62 -15.57 16.17
C GLY A 8 8.14 -14.17 16.51
N THR A 9 7.61 -14.04 17.71
CA THR A 9 7.30 -12.72 18.26
C THR A 9 8.47 -12.23 19.10
N HIS A 10 8.83 -11.00 18.92
CA HIS A 10 9.90 -10.32 19.64
C HIS A 10 9.35 -9.08 20.34
N GLY A 11 9.91 -8.70 21.49
CA GLY A 11 9.47 -7.57 22.29
C GLY A 11 8.44 -7.92 23.36
N THR A 12 7.72 -6.93 23.84
CA THR A 12 6.72 -7.04 24.94
C THR A 12 5.33 -6.64 24.49
N CYS A 13 4.30 -7.28 25.04
CA CYS A 13 2.90 -6.97 24.76
C CYS A 13 2.16 -6.44 25.98
N CYS A 14 0.89 -6.18 25.75
CA CYS A 14 -0.13 -5.99 26.79
C CYS A 14 0.09 -4.73 27.64
N ASP A 15 0.79 -3.77 27.10
CA ASP A 15 1.09 -2.48 27.70
C ASP A 15 0.54 -1.29 26.85
N GLY A 16 -0.58 -1.54 26.18
CA GLY A 16 -1.22 -0.54 25.34
C GLY A 16 -0.26 0.11 24.36
N PRO A 17 -0.20 1.45 24.34
CA PRO A 17 0.67 2.18 23.42
C PRO A 17 2.17 1.91 23.59
N ASN A 18 2.59 1.37 24.72
CA ASN A 18 4.00 1.09 25.02
C ASN A 18 4.45 -0.31 24.56
N SER A 19 3.55 -1.12 24.04
CA SER A 19 3.87 -2.45 23.54
C SER A 19 4.86 -2.39 22.41
N THR A 20 5.89 -3.24 22.48
CA THR A 20 7.00 -3.28 21.53
C THR A 20 7.00 -4.52 20.64
N TYR A 21 5.94 -5.33 20.71
CA TYR A 21 5.81 -6.54 19.90
C TYR A 21 6.06 -6.25 18.42
N ASN A 22 6.73 -7.20 17.79
CA ASN A 22 6.90 -7.29 16.36
C ASN A 22 7.05 -8.77 15.97
N ILE A 23 6.83 -9.09 14.70
CA ILE A 23 7.02 -10.44 14.18
C ILE A 23 8.26 -10.46 13.32
N VAL A 24 9.14 -11.39 13.64
CA VAL A 24 10.38 -11.65 12.91
C VAL A 24 10.39 -13.06 12.34
N VAL A 25 11.22 -13.31 11.35
CA VAL A 25 11.35 -14.61 10.72
C VAL A 25 12.83 -14.96 10.48
N GLY A 26 13.14 -16.20 10.72
CA GLY A 26 14.36 -16.85 10.25
C GLY A 26 14.03 -17.99 9.28
N ARG A 27 14.98 -18.38 8.46
CA ARG A 27 14.82 -19.54 7.57
C ARG A 27 15.98 -20.51 7.69
N SER A 28 15.71 -21.78 7.40
CA SER A 28 16.70 -22.86 7.39
C SER A 28 16.43 -23.86 6.29
N ARG A 29 17.47 -24.56 5.84
CA ARG A 29 17.33 -25.74 4.96
C ARG A 29 16.98 -27.01 5.73
N LYS A 30 17.06 -26.99 7.05
CA LYS A 30 16.71 -28.12 7.92
C LYS A 30 15.64 -27.67 8.90
N ILE A 31 14.65 -28.53 9.18
CA ILE A 31 13.59 -28.21 10.14
C ILE A 31 14.13 -27.98 11.57
N THR A 32 15.24 -28.57 11.89
CA THR A 32 15.93 -28.41 13.19
C THR A 32 16.77 -27.14 13.28
N GLY A 33 16.87 -26.35 12.20
CA GLY A 33 17.71 -25.17 12.14
C GLY A 33 19.18 -25.46 11.74
N PRO A 34 20.12 -24.52 11.99
CA PRO A 34 19.87 -23.20 12.56
C PRO A 34 18.98 -22.33 11.63
N TYR A 35 18.16 -21.49 12.24
CA TYR A 35 17.37 -20.50 11.52
C TYR A 35 18.12 -19.18 11.51
N VAL A 36 18.36 -18.64 10.33
CA VAL A 36 19.09 -17.39 10.10
C VAL A 36 18.22 -16.35 9.43
N ASP A 37 18.51 -15.09 9.67
CA ASP A 37 17.88 -13.96 8.98
C ASP A 37 18.50 -13.69 7.59
N ASN A 38 18.09 -12.60 6.97
CA ASN A 38 18.53 -12.21 5.63
C ASN A 38 19.99 -11.71 5.56
N VAL A 39 20.65 -11.50 6.70
CA VAL A 39 22.07 -11.16 6.78
C VAL A 39 22.92 -12.32 7.35
N GLY A 40 22.29 -13.48 7.59
CA GLY A 40 22.96 -14.69 8.05
C GLY A 40 23.10 -14.81 9.58
N ARG A 41 22.48 -13.93 10.36
CA ARG A 41 22.53 -14.00 11.82
C ARG A 41 21.50 -15.00 12.35
N GLU A 42 21.93 -15.88 13.25
CA GLU A 42 21.04 -16.86 13.87
C GLU A 42 19.98 -16.21 14.78
N MET A 43 18.77 -16.73 14.74
CA MET A 43 17.66 -16.23 15.58
C MET A 43 17.96 -16.40 17.07
N LEU A 44 18.64 -17.47 17.46
CA LEU A 44 19.07 -17.68 18.85
C LEU A 44 20.12 -16.68 19.33
N GLN A 45 20.75 -15.96 18.40
CA GLN A 45 21.72 -14.91 18.68
C GLN A 45 21.18 -13.51 18.43
N GLY A 46 19.84 -13.37 18.45
CA GLY A 46 19.15 -12.11 18.23
C GLY A 46 19.00 -11.73 16.75
N GLY A 47 19.14 -12.69 15.84
CA GLY A 47 18.75 -12.52 14.44
C GLY A 47 17.24 -12.55 14.26
N GLY A 48 16.80 -12.22 13.05
CA GLY A 48 15.39 -12.24 12.67
C GLY A 48 15.06 -11.11 11.72
N LYS A 49 14.61 -11.47 10.52
CA LYS A 49 14.14 -10.49 9.54
C LYS A 49 12.73 -10.03 9.91
N MET A 50 12.50 -8.73 9.91
CA MET A 50 11.20 -8.15 10.20
C MET A 50 10.14 -8.58 9.18
N VAL A 51 9.03 -9.10 9.67
CA VAL A 51 7.81 -9.41 8.91
C VAL A 51 6.79 -8.28 9.05
N ILE A 52 6.58 -7.82 10.28
CA ILE A 52 5.74 -6.67 10.61
C ILE A 52 6.22 -6.01 11.89
N ALA A 53 6.20 -4.69 11.91
CA ALA A 53 6.47 -3.85 13.07
C ALA A 53 5.35 -2.83 13.30
N ALA A 54 5.41 -2.14 14.42
CA ALA A 54 4.49 -1.05 14.73
C ALA A 54 4.55 0.05 13.66
N ASN A 55 3.40 0.66 13.44
CA ASN A 55 3.26 1.91 12.69
C ASN A 55 2.45 2.92 13.52
N ASN A 56 2.25 4.12 12.99
CA ASN A 56 1.62 5.23 13.70
C ASN A 56 0.23 4.94 14.30
N LEU A 57 -0.47 3.92 13.82
CA LEU A 57 -1.84 3.60 14.23
C LEU A 57 -1.98 2.22 14.84
N LYS A 58 -0.95 1.38 14.74
CA LYS A 58 -0.99 -0.04 15.11
C LYS A 58 0.29 -0.37 15.84
N THR A 59 0.18 -0.49 17.15
CA THR A 59 1.32 -0.72 18.04
C THR A 59 1.40 -2.19 18.43
N GLY A 60 2.60 -2.68 18.60
CA GLY A 60 2.85 -4.01 19.13
C GLY A 60 2.26 -5.16 18.31
N PRO A 61 2.40 -5.20 16.96
CA PRO A 61 1.93 -6.34 16.18
C PRO A 61 2.72 -7.59 16.54
N GLY A 62 2.04 -8.60 17.06
CA GLY A 62 2.72 -9.81 17.51
C GLY A 62 1.80 -10.99 17.66
N HIS A 63 2.34 -12.04 18.30
CA HIS A 63 1.66 -13.28 18.47
C HIS A 63 1.19 -13.85 17.13
N PHE A 64 2.14 -14.26 16.28
CA PHE A 64 1.81 -14.96 15.04
C PHE A 64 0.89 -16.12 15.38
N GLY A 65 -0.38 -16.00 15.00
CA GLY A 65 -1.40 -16.92 15.41
C GLY A 65 -1.53 -18.09 14.44
N ARG A 66 -1.76 -17.80 13.17
CA ARG A 66 -2.08 -18.83 12.20
C ARG A 66 -1.65 -18.43 10.79
N TYR A 67 -1.03 -19.37 10.07
CA TYR A 67 -0.94 -19.34 8.61
C TYR A 67 -2.25 -19.91 8.04
N ILE A 68 -2.78 -19.23 7.04
CA ILE A 68 -4.03 -19.58 6.39
C ILE A 68 -3.79 -19.49 4.88
N GLU A 69 -4.15 -20.53 4.16
CA GLU A 69 -4.24 -20.51 2.71
C GLU A 69 -5.71 -20.68 2.31
N GLU A 70 -6.23 -19.74 1.55
CA GLU A 70 -7.61 -19.74 1.11
C GLU A 70 -7.68 -19.28 -0.35
N GLU A 71 -8.20 -20.14 -1.21
CA GLU A 71 -8.30 -19.91 -2.67
C GLU A 71 -6.98 -19.45 -3.31
N GLY A 72 -5.85 -20.02 -2.88
CA GLY A 72 -4.52 -19.69 -3.36
C GLY A 72 -3.95 -18.38 -2.82
N VAL A 73 -4.58 -17.80 -1.81
CA VAL A 73 -4.11 -16.60 -1.12
C VAL A 73 -3.58 -16.97 0.24
N GLU A 74 -2.30 -16.69 0.47
CA GLU A 74 -1.66 -16.87 1.76
C GLU A 74 -1.94 -15.69 2.69
N LYS A 75 -2.30 -15.99 3.92
CA LYS A 75 -2.63 -15.00 4.96
C LYS A 75 -2.01 -15.41 6.29
N MET A 76 -1.86 -14.43 7.15
CA MET A 76 -1.43 -14.62 8.54
C MET A 76 -2.34 -13.88 9.50
N SER A 77 -2.59 -14.47 10.65
CA SER A 77 -3.27 -13.79 11.74
C SER A 77 -2.29 -13.42 12.86
N PHE A 78 -2.54 -12.30 13.49
CA PHE A 78 -1.79 -11.78 14.63
C PHE A 78 -2.67 -10.77 15.38
N HIS A 79 -2.21 -10.24 16.50
CA HIS A 79 -2.88 -9.11 17.11
C HIS A 79 -1.98 -7.87 17.09
N TYR A 80 -2.59 -6.71 17.25
CA TYR A 80 -1.90 -5.46 17.54
C TYR A 80 -2.76 -4.64 18.52
N GLU A 81 -2.13 -3.72 19.21
CA GLU A 81 -2.80 -2.81 20.10
C GLU A 81 -3.12 -1.54 19.32
N SER A 82 -4.42 -1.32 19.17
CA SER A 82 -4.96 -0.17 18.44
C SER A 82 -5.89 0.59 19.38
N ASP A 83 -6.44 1.66 18.89
CA ASP A 83 -7.37 2.47 19.64
C ASP A 83 -6.80 3.01 20.96
N PHE A 84 -5.80 3.86 20.81
CA PHE A 84 -5.18 4.57 21.95
C PHE A 84 -6.16 5.39 22.78
N ARG A 85 -7.36 5.70 22.26
CA ARG A 85 -8.44 6.33 23.02
C ARG A 85 -9.08 5.43 24.05
N GLN A 86 -8.93 4.11 23.87
CA GLN A 86 -9.45 3.07 24.77
C GLN A 86 -8.32 2.29 25.46
N GLY A 87 -7.17 2.91 25.67
CA GLY A 87 -6.06 2.30 26.38
C GLY A 87 -5.27 1.28 25.55
N GLY A 88 -5.38 1.29 24.24
CA GLY A 88 -4.63 0.39 23.36
C GLY A 88 -5.14 -1.05 23.42
N ARG A 89 -6.44 -1.26 23.24
CA ARG A 89 -7.03 -2.60 23.24
C ARG A 89 -6.45 -3.46 22.12
N SER A 90 -6.18 -4.73 22.44
CA SER A 90 -5.73 -5.71 21.47
C SER A 90 -6.83 -6.00 20.44
N VAL A 91 -6.48 -6.02 19.18
CA VAL A 91 -7.36 -6.27 18.04
C VAL A 91 -6.77 -7.36 17.18
N LEU A 92 -7.60 -8.31 16.76
CA LEU A 92 -7.22 -9.32 15.78
C LEU A 92 -6.96 -8.65 14.42
N ALA A 93 -5.87 -9.03 13.79
CA ALA A 93 -5.57 -8.72 12.41
C ALA A 93 -5.41 -9.99 11.57
N ILE A 94 -5.92 -9.95 10.35
CA ILE A 94 -5.64 -10.94 9.32
C ILE A 94 -5.05 -10.16 8.13
N ARG A 95 -3.84 -10.52 7.72
CA ARG A 95 -3.11 -9.82 6.67
C ARG A 95 -2.66 -10.78 5.59
N PRO A 96 -2.59 -10.33 4.34
CA PRO A 96 -1.90 -11.07 3.32
C PRO A 96 -0.46 -11.37 3.75
N LEU A 97 0.00 -12.59 3.48
CA LEU A 97 1.39 -12.97 3.60
C LEU A 97 2.00 -12.94 2.21
N LEU A 98 2.83 -11.96 1.96
CA LEU A 98 3.49 -11.75 0.68
C LEU A 98 4.93 -12.25 0.74
N TRP A 99 5.51 -12.52 -0.40
CA TRP A 99 6.87 -13.03 -0.51
C TRP A 99 7.74 -12.10 -1.34
N LYS A 100 8.87 -11.68 -0.77
CA LYS A 100 9.87 -10.88 -1.47
C LYS A 100 11.24 -11.52 -1.32
N ASN A 101 11.84 -11.97 -2.42
CA ASN A 101 13.13 -12.67 -2.44
C ASN A 101 13.17 -13.89 -1.49
N ASP A 102 12.13 -14.71 -1.52
CA ASP A 102 11.94 -15.85 -0.60
C ASP A 102 11.86 -15.48 0.89
N TRP A 103 11.40 -14.27 1.21
CA TRP A 103 11.13 -13.85 2.56
C TRP A 103 9.67 -13.42 2.72
N PRO A 104 8.99 -13.89 3.78
CA PRO A 104 7.64 -13.46 4.05
C PRO A 104 7.63 -12.02 4.56
N VAL A 105 6.63 -11.27 4.15
CA VAL A 105 6.31 -9.93 4.64
C VAL A 105 4.80 -9.80 4.79
N ALA A 106 4.34 -9.12 5.82
CA ALA A 106 2.93 -8.83 5.95
C ALA A 106 2.52 -7.79 4.92
N GLY A 107 1.50 -8.10 4.14
CA GLY A 107 0.85 -7.15 3.23
C GLY A 107 -0.04 -6.18 4.00
N ASP A 108 -0.35 -5.07 3.37
CA ASP A 108 -1.34 -4.13 3.88
C ASP A 108 -2.74 -4.46 3.35
N GLU A 109 -3.75 -4.10 4.12
CA GLU A 109 -5.14 -4.07 3.69
C GLU A 109 -5.49 -2.65 3.29
N PHE A 110 -5.78 -2.47 2.01
CA PHE A 110 -6.35 -1.22 1.53
C PHE A 110 -7.86 -1.28 1.68
N HIS A 111 -8.44 -0.28 2.30
CA HIS A 111 -9.88 -0.06 2.18
C HIS A 111 -10.19 0.47 0.79
N ALA A 112 -11.34 0.08 0.25
CA ALA A 112 -11.82 0.68 -0.99
C ALA A 112 -11.92 2.21 -0.81
N GLY A 113 -11.33 2.97 -1.71
CA GLY A 113 -11.31 4.42 -1.59
C GLY A 113 -10.47 5.11 -2.65
N THR A 114 -10.42 6.40 -2.53
CA THR A 114 -9.62 7.28 -3.39
C THR A 114 -8.34 7.67 -2.69
N TYR A 115 -7.25 7.52 -3.40
CA TYR A 115 -5.89 7.71 -2.91
C TYR A 115 -5.09 8.59 -3.85
N GLU A 116 -4.09 9.24 -3.31
CA GLU A 116 -2.91 9.65 -4.04
C GLU A 116 -1.84 8.57 -3.87
N ILE A 117 -1.05 8.35 -4.89
CA ILE A 117 0.09 7.43 -4.85
C ILE A 117 1.35 8.28 -4.89
N GLU A 118 1.92 8.52 -3.72
CA GLU A 118 3.15 9.31 -3.58
C GLU A 118 4.40 8.48 -3.88
N SER A 119 5.43 9.16 -4.36
CA SER A 119 6.78 8.60 -4.39
C SER A 119 7.44 8.75 -3.01
N GLU A 120 8.57 8.06 -2.82
CA GLU A 120 9.42 8.28 -1.63
C GLU A 120 9.89 9.75 -1.52
N ARG A 121 10.02 10.43 -2.64
CA ARG A 121 10.24 11.88 -2.68
C ARG A 121 8.91 12.60 -2.46
N ARG A 122 8.80 13.28 -1.33
CA ARG A 122 7.57 14.00 -0.93
C ARG A 122 7.13 15.03 -1.97
N GLY A 123 5.81 15.14 -2.15
CA GLY A 123 5.20 16.11 -3.07
C GLY A 123 5.11 15.63 -4.52
N TYR A 124 5.58 14.41 -4.82
CA TYR A 124 5.46 13.81 -6.15
C TYR A 124 4.46 12.67 -6.10
N ALA A 125 3.42 12.77 -6.93
CA ALA A 125 2.39 11.76 -7.05
C ALA A 125 2.33 11.14 -8.43
N LEU A 126 1.86 9.88 -8.48
CA LEU A 126 1.58 9.20 -9.73
C LEU A 126 0.42 9.86 -10.44
N GLU A 127 0.62 10.21 -11.70
CA GLU A 127 -0.41 10.80 -12.56
C GLU A 127 -0.49 10.13 -13.91
N ILE A 128 -1.64 10.25 -14.55
CA ILE A 128 -1.72 10.02 -15.99
C ILE A 128 -0.92 11.12 -16.70
N ALA A 129 -0.05 10.71 -17.59
CA ALA A 129 0.69 11.63 -18.45
C ALA A 129 -0.24 12.20 -19.53
N VAL A 130 -1.10 13.14 -19.15
CA VAL A 130 -1.90 13.92 -20.07
C VAL A 130 -1.08 15.10 -20.54
N ASP A 131 -1.08 15.34 -21.84
CA ASP A 131 -0.34 16.46 -22.40
C ASP A 131 -1.13 17.76 -22.19
N PHE A 132 -0.91 18.42 -21.07
CA PHE A 132 -1.54 19.71 -20.72
C PHE A 132 -1.02 20.90 -21.55
N VAL A 133 -0.07 20.69 -22.42
CA VAL A 133 0.52 21.79 -23.23
C VAL A 133 -0.54 22.49 -24.08
N ARG A 134 -1.63 21.82 -24.44
CA ARG A 134 -2.76 22.45 -25.15
C ARG A 134 -3.52 23.45 -24.29
N MET A 135 -3.68 23.19 -22.99
CA MET A 135 -4.40 24.13 -22.11
C MET A 135 -3.63 25.40 -21.79
N GLN A 136 -2.29 25.36 -21.83
CA GLN A 136 -1.47 26.53 -21.54
C GLN A 136 -1.31 27.47 -22.75
N ARG A 137 -1.55 27.02 -23.97
CA ARG A 137 -1.40 27.85 -25.17
C ARG A 137 -2.50 28.90 -25.35
N ASP A 138 -3.67 28.65 -24.77
CA ASP A 138 -4.82 29.55 -24.84
C ASP A 138 -4.96 30.49 -23.66
N ILE A 139 -4.10 30.37 -22.65
CA ILE A 139 -4.05 31.31 -21.53
C ILE A 139 -3.09 32.43 -21.92
N GLU A 140 -3.63 33.52 -22.42
CA GLU A 140 -2.87 34.76 -22.51
C GLU A 140 -2.33 35.12 -21.10
N PRO A 141 -1.05 35.55 -21.01
CA PRO A 141 -0.43 35.89 -19.74
C PRO A 141 -1.34 36.84 -18.95
N PHE A 142 -1.64 36.51 -17.71
CA PHE A 142 -2.59 37.25 -16.86
C PHE A 142 -2.23 38.72 -16.65
N TRP A 143 -1.00 39.11 -16.88
CA TRP A 143 -0.53 40.52 -16.78
C TRP A 143 -0.87 41.39 -18.01
N ILE A 144 -1.44 40.82 -19.07
CA ILE A 144 -1.76 41.54 -20.29
C ILE A 144 -3.27 41.96 -20.33
N LYS A 145 -4.14 41.33 -19.55
CA LYS A 145 -5.56 41.69 -19.50
C LYS A 145 -5.98 42.09 -18.10
N PRO A 146 -6.84 43.14 -17.98
CA PRO A 146 -7.47 43.44 -16.69
C PRO A 146 -8.23 42.19 -16.21
N ILE A 147 -8.01 41.82 -14.94
CA ILE A 147 -8.67 40.70 -14.30
C ILE A 147 -10.18 40.90 -14.41
N LYS A 148 -10.81 40.23 -15.35
CA LYS A 148 -12.26 40.07 -15.32
C LYS A 148 -12.58 39.16 -14.14
N PRO A 149 -13.59 39.49 -13.29
CA PRO A 149 -13.99 38.59 -12.24
C PRO A 149 -14.29 37.24 -12.87
N LEU A 150 -13.62 36.19 -12.36
CA LEU A 150 -13.83 34.80 -12.74
C LEU A 150 -15.30 34.50 -12.49
N LYS A 151 -16.11 34.49 -13.51
CA LYS A 151 -17.44 33.91 -13.45
C LYS A 151 -17.20 32.44 -13.18
N ASN A 152 -17.70 31.95 -12.05
CA ASN A 152 -17.74 30.58 -11.58
C ASN A 152 -17.15 29.60 -12.60
N ILE A 153 -15.86 29.31 -12.48
CA ILE A 153 -15.28 28.16 -13.17
C ILE A 153 -15.76 26.97 -12.37
N GLU A 154 -16.83 26.35 -12.85
CA GLU A 154 -17.19 25.06 -12.31
C GLU A 154 -16.01 24.11 -12.55
N PRO A 155 -15.59 23.35 -11.52
CA PRO A 155 -14.53 22.38 -11.71
C PRO A 155 -14.97 21.40 -12.80
N GLN A 156 -14.14 21.26 -13.84
CA GLN A 156 -14.38 20.27 -14.89
C GLN A 156 -14.61 18.90 -14.27
N THR A 157 -15.68 18.25 -14.64
CA THR A 157 -15.93 16.90 -14.19
C THR A 157 -14.92 15.95 -14.83
N LEU A 158 -14.57 14.86 -14.13
CA LEU A 158 -13.66 13.84 -14.67
C LEU A 158 -14.09 13.32 -16.04
N LYS A 159 -15.39 13.24 -16.30
CA LYS A 159 -15.94 12.82 -17.58
C LYS A 159 -15.61 13.78 -18.72
N GLU A 160 -15.58 15.08 -18.46
CA GLU A 160 -15.20 16.09 -19.45
C GLU A 160 -13.71 16.02 -19.74
N VAL A 161 -12.88 15.82 -18.70
CA VAL A 161 -11.44 15.62 -18.87
C VAL A 161 -11.14 14.30 -19.58
N GLU A 162 -11.88 13.21 -19.27
CA GLU A 162 -11.68 11.91 -19.90
C GLU A 162 -12.04 11.92 -21.40
N ALA A 163 -12.98 12.73 -21.81
CA ALA A 163 -13.34 12.87 -23.23
C ALA A 163 -12.19 13.45 -24.10
N GLU A 164 -11.30 14.20 -23.46
CA GLU A 164 -10.13 14.81 -24.11
C GLU A 164 -8.90 13.90 -24.08
N TRP A 165 -8.95 12.79 -23.35
CA TRP A 165 -7.81 11.89 -23.22
C TRP A 165 -7.55 11.08 -24.50
N PRO A 166 -6.27 10.77 -24.79
CA PRO A 166 -5.92 9.91 -25.91
C PRO A 166 -6.67 8.57 -25.82
N LYS A 167 -7.22 8.11 -26.93
CA LYS A 167 -7.79 6.76 -27.01
C LYS A 167 -6.64 5.75 -26.99
N GLY A 168 -6.75 4.71 -26.16
CA GLY A 168 -5.75 3.65 -26.03
C GLY A 168 -4.92 3.76 -24.75
N GLU A 169 -3.70 3.25 -24.80
CA GLU A 169 -2.78 3.27 -23.67
C GLU A 169 -2.35 4.69 -23.32
N VAL A 170 -2.50 5.03 -22.05
CA VAL A 170 -2.03 6.30 -21.52
C VAL A 170 -0.88 6.01 -20.56
N LYS A 171 0.26 6.65 -20.77
CA LYS A 171 1.41 6.51 -19.89
C LYS A 171 1.15 7.17 -18.54
N VAL A 172 1.76 6.63 -17.52
CA VAL A 172 1.82 7.23 -16.19
C VAL A 172 3.21 7.79 -15.91
N ARG A 173 3.28 8.80 -15.07
CA ARG A 173 4.54 9.40 -14.62
C ARG A 173 4.40 9.92 -13.19
N MET A 174 5.52 10.21 -12.55
CA MET A 174 5.54 10.95 -11.29
C MET A 174 5.65 12.45 -11.59
N ASN A 175 4.84 13.26 -10.94
CA ASN A 175 4.86 14.72 -11.08
C ASN A 175 4.44 15.40 -9.78
N ASP A 176 4.61 16.72 -9.69
CA ASP A 176 4.17 17.50 -8.54
C ASP A 176 2.69 17.25 -8.26
N TYR A 177 2.38 17.01 -6.98
CA TYR A 177 0.99 16.79 -6.58
C TYR A 177 0.23 18.11 -6.55
N MET A 178 -0.76 18.23 -7.42
CA MET A 178 -1.55 19.45 -7.62
C MET A 178 -3.04 19.25 -7.30
N PHE A 179 -3.40 18.21 -6.55
CA PHE A 179 -4.79 17.85 -6.22
C PHE A 179 -5.73 17.67 -7.42
N ARG A 180 -5.17 17.35 -8.58
CA ARG A 180 -5.94 17.24 -9.81
C ARG A 180 -6.55 15.84 -10.01
N PRO A 181 -7.67 15.74 -10.74
CA PRO A 181 -8.35 14.46 -10.97
C PRO A 181 -7.45 13.36 -11.54
N HIS A 182 -6.53 13.68 -12.44
CA HIS A 182 -5.62 12.73 -13.07
C HIS A 182 -4.52 12.20 -12.14
N GLN A 183 -4.48 12.68 -10.89
CA GLN A 183 -3.60 12.23 -9.81
C GLN A 183 -4.35 11.46 -8.72
N LYS A 184 -5.64 11.21 -8.89
CA LYS A 184 -6.46 10.49 -7.93
C LYS A 184 -6.74 9.08 -8.43
N TRP A 185 -6.47 8.12 -7.56
CA TRP A 185 -6.55 6.71 -7.87
C TRP A 185 -7.56 6.02 -6.96
N SER A 186 -8.50 5.34 -7.55
CA SER A 186 -9.40 4.45 -6.82
C SER A 186 -8.73 3.09 -6.65
N ILE A 187 -8.56 2.65 -5.43
CA ILE A 187 -8.01 1.34 -5.09
C ILE A 187 -9.17 0.49 -4.56
N MET A 188 -9.42 -0.62 -5.22
CA MET A 188 -10.52 -1.54 -4.90
C MET A 188 -10.00 -2.96 -4.78
N PRO A 189 -10.47 -3.75 -3.79
CA PRO A 189 -10.14 -5.16 -3.71
C PRO A 189 -10.51 -5.87 -5.01
N ALA A 190 -9.62 -6.69 -5.54
CA ALA A 190 -9.95 -7.58 -6.65
C ALA A 190 -10.76 -8.76 -6.11
N GLY A 191 -11.92 -9.03 -6.70
CA GLY A 191 -12.98 -9.87 -6.17
C GLY A 191 -12.71 -11.37 -6.00
N LYS A 192 -11.45 -11.80 -5.82
CA LYS A 192 -11.09 -13.17 -5.50
C LYS A 192 -10.05 -13.17 -4.40
N GLY A 193 -10.40 -13.67 -3.27
CA GLY A 193 -9.51 -13.75 -2.11
C GLY A 193 -10.14 -14.54 -0.99
N GLY A 194 -11.20 -15.27 -1.29
CA GLY A 194 -11.96 -16.09 -0.35
C GLY A 194 -12.71 -15.27 0.69
N TYR A 195 -13.18 -15.97 1.71
CA TYR A 195 -13.96 -15.37 2.82
C TYR A 195 -13.20 -14.27 3.56
N LEU A 196 -11.88 -14.40 3.67
CA LEU A 196 -11.03 -13.46 4.40
C LEU A 196 -10.46 -12.31 3.53
N GLY A 197 -10.93 -12.18 2.27
CA GLY A 197 -10.39 -11.19 1.33
C GLY A 197 -9.06 -11.64 0.70
N GLY A 198 -8.52 -10.87 -0.23
CA GLY A 198 -7.29 -11.18 -0.95
C GLY A 198 -6.28 -10.05 -0.95
N PRO A 199 -5.02 -10.34 -1.28
CA PRO A 199 -3.95 -9.34 -1.36
C PRO A 199 -3.95 -8.57 -2.68
N TYR A 200 -4.90 -8.83 -3.56
CA TYR A 200 -4.94 -8.23 -4.88
C TYR A 200 -5.92 -7.07 -4.93
N TYR A 201 -5.50 -6.02 -5.60
CA TYR A 201 -6.27 -4.80 -5.76
C TYR A 201 -6.27 -4.37 -7.22
N LYS A 202 -7.35 -3.73 -7.62
CA LYS A 202 -7.44 -3.00 -8.86
C LYS A 202 -7.20 -1.53 -8.57
N ILE A 203 -6.31 -0.92 -9.35
CA ILE A 203 -5.98 0.50 -9.25
C ILE A 203 -6.45 1.14 -10.54
N CYS A 204 -7.37 2.07 -10.44
CA CYS A 204 -7.86 2.82 -11.60
C CYS A 204 -7.88 4.32 -11.32
N ILE A 205 -7.87 5.11 -12.35
CA ILE A 205 -8.11 6.55 -12.19
C ILE A 205 -9.54 6.73 -11.70
N GLU A 206 -9.68 7.53 -10.65
CA GLU A 206 -10.98 7.75 -10.01
C GLU A 206 -12.04 8.22 -11.00
N GLY A 207 -13.22 7.63 -10.90
CA GLY A 207 -14.37 7.96 -11.77
C GLY A 207 -14.28 7.41 -13.19
N THR A 208 -13.28 6.61 -13.53
CA THR A 208 -13.11 6.00 -14.85
C THR A 208 -13.08 4.48 -14.78
N THR A 209 -13.02 3.83 -15.94
CA THR A 209 -12.80 2.37 -16.07
C THR A 209 -11.37 2.02 -16.50
N ARG A 210 -10.43 2.97 -16.42
CA ARG A 210 -9.04 2.80 -16.84
C ARG A 210 -8.18 2.33 -15.69
N TYR A 211 -7.61 1.15 -15.85
CA TYR A 211 -6.80 0.51 -14.83
C TYR A 211 -5.30 0.69 -15.10
N LEU A 212 -4.55 0.82 -14.01
CA LEU A 212 -3.10 0.71 -14.05
C LEU A 212 -2.72 -0.73 -14.39
N THR A 213 -1.96 -0.90 -15.47
CA THR A 213 -1.48 -2.21 -15.91
C THR A 213 0.03 -2.18 -16.12
N ALA A 214 0.69 -3.31 -15.80
CA ALA A 214 2.07 -3.51 -16.20
C ALA A 214 2.10 -4.01 -17.65
N THR A 215 2.86 -3.35 -18.50
CA THR A 215 3.17 -3.84 -19.85
C THR A 215 4.36 -4.77 -19.77
N ALA A 216 4.27 -5.97 -20.36
CA ALA A 216 5.45 -6.81 -20.55
C ALA A 216 6.42 -6.10 -21.50
N GLN A 217 7.67 -5.98 -21.07
CA GLN A 217 8.79 -5.57 -21.93
C GLN A 217 9.36 -6.76 -22.63
#